data_81b8f99c7222589a3e218baf9a340740
#
_entry.id   81b8f99c7222589a3e218baf9a340740
#
_cell.length_a   1.000
_cell.length_b   1.000
_cell.length_c   1.000
_cell.angle_alpha   90.00
_cell.angle_beta   90.00
_cell.angle_gamma   90.00
#
_symmetry.space_group_name_H-M   'P 1'
#
loop_
_entity.id
_entity.type
_entity.pdbx_description
1 polymer ?
#
loop_
_entity_poly.entity_id
_entity_poly.type
_entity_poly.pdbx_seq_one_letter_code
_entity_poly.pdbx_strand_id
1 'polypeptide(L)'
;MSTTFVHYTPAQNVTCKLAADVEAGQLVEISADFDGRNPVVKPAAAGKTVFGVVAHSAKKDGHVMVYRAGHIVDVQATGGIAAGDLVAAGASGKATKAGESAPAIGQALSAAVDGFVTVALA
;
A
#
# COMPACT_ATOMS: atom_id res chain seq x y z
N MET A 1 -23.77 -8.47 20.16
CA MET A 1 -22.43 -9.11 20.15
C MET A 1 -21.71 -8.76 21.44
N SER A 2 -21.24 -9.75 22.17
CA SER A 2 -20.58 -9.53 23.44
C SER A 2 -19.04 -9.46 23.37
N THR A 3 -18.46 -9.87 22.23
CA THR A 3 -17.02 -9.78 21.99
C THR A 3 -16.76 -9.31 20.57
N THR A 4 -15.58 -8.72 20.36
CA THR A 4 -15.17 -8.27 19.04
C THR A 4 -14.66 -9.47 18.23
N PHE A 5 -15.16 -9.63 17.00
CA PHE A 5 -14.64 -10.64 16.09
C PHE A 5 -13.40 -10.11 15.40
N VAL A 6 -12.30 -10.87 15.45
CA VAL A 6 -11.03 -10.47 14.85
C VAL A 6 -10.77 -11.35 13.61
N HIS A 7 -10.73 -10.73 12.42
CA HIS A 7 -10.50 -11.46 11.17
C HIS A 7 -9.03 -11.81 10.95
N TYR A 8 -8.13 -10.92 11.34
CA TYR A 8 -6.69 -11.10 11.16
C TYR A 8 -5.94 -10.69 12.41
N THR A 9 -5.05 -11.56 12.88
CA THR A 9 -4.18 -11.21 14.00
C THR A 9 -2.86 -11.99 13.91
N PRO A 10 -1.70 -11.30 13.78
CA PRO A 10 -1.55 -9.87 13.54
C PRO A 10 -1.99 -9.48 12.12
N ALA A 11 -2.29 -8.21 11.90
CA ALA A 11 -2.73 -7.70 10.60
C ALA A 11 -1.64 -6.90 9.88
N GLN A 12 -0.40 -7.28 10.04
CA GLN A 12 0.74 -6.67 9.36
C GLN A 12 0.88 -7.18 7.93
N ASN A 13 0.46 -8.43 7.69
CA ASN A 13 0.37 -9.05 6.36
C ASN A 13 -1.06 -9.51 6.18
N VAL A 14 -1.71 -9.04 5.14
CA VAL A 14 -3.12 -9.36 4.90
C VAL A 14 -3.28 -9.83 3.46
N THR A 15 -3.89 -10.99 3.26
CA THR A 15 -4.25 -11.45 1.93
C THR A 15 -5.46 -10.68 1.44
N CYS A 16 -5.35 -10.07 0.26
CA CYS A 16 -6.39 -9.24 -0.33
C CYS A 16 -6.84 -9.81 -1.68
N LYS A 17 -8.10 -9.60 -2.01
CA LYS A 17 -8.62 -9.87 -3.35
C LYS A 17 -8.43 -8.65 -4.23
N LEU A 18 -8.11 -8.86 -5.51
CA LEU A 18 -7.81 -7.79 -6.44
C LEU A 18 -9.03 -7.42 -7.28
N ALA A 19 -9.35 -6.13 -7.30
CA ALA A 19 -10.35 -5.56 -8.21
C ALA A 19 -9.72 -5.10 -9.54
N ALA A 20 -8.40 -5.10 -9.64
CA ALA A 20 -7.66 -4.73 -10.83
C ALA A 20 -6.28 -5.40 -10.80
N ASP A 21 -5.58 -5.41 -11.95
CA ASP A 21 -4.21 -5.92 -12.00
C ASP A 21 -3.29 -5.06 -11.14
N VAL A 22 -2.32 -5.69 -10.49
CA VAL A 22 -1.30 -5.00 -9.69
C VAL A 22 0.09 -5.48 -10.04
N GLU A 23 1.07 -4.65 -9.77
CA GLU A 23 2.49 -4.98 -9.89
C GLU A 23 3.15 -4.92 -8.51
N ALA A 24 4.17 -5.74 -8.31
CA ALA A 24 4.93 -5.75 -7.06
C ALA A 24 5.37 -4.33 -6.67
N GLY A 25 5.20 -3.98 -5.40
CA GLY A 25 5.59 -2.68 -4.89
C GLY A 25 4.59 -1.55 -5.09
N GLN A 26 3.42 -1.82 -5.70
CA GLN A 26 2.38 -0.79 -5.82
C GLN A 26 1.64 -0.60 -4.50
N LEU A 27 1.28 0.66 -4.23
CA LEU A 27 0.35 1.01 -3.15
C LEU A 27 -1.07 0.67 -3.59
N VAL A 28 -1.86 0.14 -2.68
CA VAL A 28 -3.26 -0.21 -2.95
C VAL A 28 -4.21 0.47 -1.98
N GLU A 29 -5.42 0.75 -2.44
CA GLU A 29 -6.51 1.31 -1.65
C GLU A 29 -7.66 0.32 -1.58
N ILE A 30 -8.55 0.49 -0.61
CA ILE A 30 -9.77 -0.32 -0.53
C ILE A 30 -10.68 0.08 -1.69
N SER A 31 -11.11 -0.91 -2.47
CA SER A 31 -11.91 -0.73 -3.69
C SER A 31 -13.39 -1.03 -3.50
N ALA A 32 -13.71 -1.95 -2.59
CA ALA A 32 -15.08 -2.41 -2.39
C ALA A 32 -15.22 -2.98 -0.97
N ASP A 33 -16.43 -3.38 -0.61
CA ASP A 33 -16.71 -3.97 0.70
C ASP A 33 -15.89 -5.25 0.91
N PHE A 34 -15.53 -5.50 2.16
CA PHE A 34 -14.94 -6.75 2.59
C PHE A 34 -15.84 -7.91 2.14
N ASP A 35 -15.27 -8.91 1.46
CA ASP A 35 -16.04 -9.98 0.86
C ASP A 35 -16.42 -11.11 1.83
N GLY A 36 -16.17 -10.92 3.13
CA GLY A 36 -16.38 -11.93 4.16
C GLY A 36 -15.11 -12.74 4.47
N ARG A 37 -14.08 -12.68 3.62
CA ARG A 37 -12.79 -13.34 3.80
C ARG A 37 -11.61 -12.39 3.66
N ASN A 38 -11.66 -11.53 2.65
CA ASN A 38 -10.52 -10.69 2.27
C ASN A 38 -10.95 -9.27 2.00
N PRO A 39 -10.12 -8.29 2.35
CA PRO A 39 -10.29 -6.93 1.83
C PRO A 39 -10.16 -6.94 0.31
N VAL A 40 -10.88 -6.06 -0.36
CA VAL A 40 -10.84 -5.92 -1.83
C VAL A 40 -10.10 -4.64 -2.17
N VAL A 41 -9.02 -4.75 -2.94
CA VAL A 41 -8.10 -3.63 -3.19
C VAL A 41 -7.86 -3.41 -4.68
N LYS A 42 -7.38 -2.21 -5.01
CA LYS A 42 -6.92 -1.83 -6.35
C LYS A 42 -5.74 -0.87 -6.19
N PRO A 43 -4.97 -0.60 -7.27
CA PRO A 43 -3.91 0.41 -7.18
C PRO A 43 -4.46 1.74 -6.68
N ALA A 44 -3.75 2.36 -5.75
CA ALA A 44 -4.19 3.60 -5.12
C ALA A 44 -4.15 4.76 -6.10
N ALA A 45 -5.17 5.60 -6.08
CA ALA A 45 -5.16 6.87 -6.79
C ALA A 45 -4.44 7.94 -5.95
N ALA A 46 -4.02 9.02 -6.62
CA ALA A 46 -3.30 10.10 -5.95
C ALA A 46 -4.11 10.67 -4.78
N GLY A 47 -3.44 10.85 -3.65
CA GLY A 47 -4.04 11.46 -2.46
C GLY A 47 -5.00 10.57 -1.67
N LYS A 48 -5.19 9.33 -2.06
CA LYS A 48 -6.09 8.41 -1.37
C LYS A 48 -5.42 7.76 -0.16
N THR A 49 -6.26 7.28 0.77
CA THR A 49 -5.77 6.51 1.91
C THR A 49 -5.30 5.15 1.42
N VAL A 50 -4.06 4.81 1.75
CA VAL A 50 -3.44 3.55 1.31
C VAL A 50 -3.69 2.46 2.35
N PHE A 51 -4.13 1.28 1.87
CA PHE A 51 -4.27 0.11 2.74
C PHE A 51 -2.92 -0.55 2.99
N GLY A 52 -2.08 -0.65 1.98
CA GLY A 52 -0.75 -1.23 2.09
C GLY A 52 -0.05 -1.34 0.74
N VAL A 53 0.98 -2.19 0.69
CA VAL A 53 1.84 -2.41 -0.47
C VAL A 53 1.76 -3.87 -0.89
N VAL A 54 1.50 -4.13 -2.17
CA VAL A 54 1.37 -5.52 -2.66
C VAL A 54 2.73 -6.21 -2.74
N ALA A 55 2.76 -7.48 -2.31
CA ALA A 55 3.99 -8.26 -2.24
C ALA A 55 4.50 -8.74 -3.60
N HIS A 56 3.61 -8.96 -4.55
CA HIS A 56 3.97 -9.47 -5.89
C HIS A 56 2.92 -9.07 -6.91
N SER A 57 3.28 -9.20 -8.18
CA SER A 57 2.35 -8.91 -9.28
C SER A 57 1.27 -9.98 -9.36
N ALA A 58 0.05 -9.57 -9.66
CA ALA A 58 -1.08 -10.49 -9.85
C ALA A 58 -2.16 -9.81 -10.68
N LYS A 59 -3.06 -10.64 -11.21
CA LYS A 59 -4.14 -10.19 -12.09
C LYS A 59 -5.44 -9.98 -11.33
N LYS A 60 -6.32 -9.18 -11.92
CA LYS A 60 -7.69 -8.98 -11.43
C LYS A 60 -8.35 -10.30 -11.07
N ASP A 61 -9.12 -10.30 -9.99
CA ASP A 61 -9.81 -11.43 -9.37
C ASP A 61 -8.90 -12.45 -8.69
N GLY A 62 -7.59 -12.26 -8.74
CA GLY A 62 -6.64 -13.04 -7.97
C GLY A 62 -6.51 -12.53 -6.54
N HIS A 63 -5.64 -13.17 -5.78
CA HIS A 63 -5.34 -12.79 -4.41
C HIS A 63 -3.85 -12.48 -4.28
N VAL A 64 -3.53 -11.56 -3.39
CA VAL A 64 -2.15 -11.14 -3.18
C VAL A 64 -1.97 -10.79 -1.70
N MET A 65 -0.76 -11.04 -1.18
CA MET A 65 -0.41 -10.54 0.15
C MET A 65 -0.12 -9.04 0.08
N VAL A 66 -0.61 -8.31 1.07
CA VAL A 66 -0.39 -6.87 1.20
C VAL A 66 0.34 -6.62 2.52
N TYR A 67 1.47 -5.92 2.43
CA TYR A 67 2.22 -5.49 3.61
C TYR A 67 1.64 -4.21 4.16
N ARG A 68 1.49 -4.13 5.47
CA ARG A 68 0.98 -2.98 6.18
C ARG A 68 2.02 -2.44 7.17
N ALA A 69 1.60 -1.61 8.11
CA ALA A 69 2.48 -0.98 9.09
C ALA A 69 3.42 -1.99 9.76
N GLY A 70 4.65 -1.58 10.01
CA GLY A 70 5.67 -2.39 10.64
C GLY A 70 6.65 -3.05 9.68
N HIS A 71 6.46 -2.90 8.36
CA HIS A 71 7.37 -3.43 7.36
C HIS A 71 8.24 -2.33 6.76
N ILE A 72 9.44 -2.70 6.35
CA ILE A 72 10.33 -1.87 5.53
C ILE A 72 10.37 -2.52 4.16
N VAL A 73 9.84 -1.86 3.15
CA VAL A 73 9.64 -2.44 1.81
C VAL A 73 10.03 -1.46 0.71
N ASP A 74 10.33 -2.02 -0.47
CA ASP A 74 10.55 -1.22 -1.67
C ASP A 74 9.22 -0.97 -2.35
N VAL A 75 8.94 0.31 -2.62
CA VAL A 75 7.67 0.77 -3.19
C VAL A 75 7.95 1.43 -4.53
N GLN A 76 7.10 1.17 -5.52
CA GLN A 76 7.17 1.91 -6.78
C GLN A 76 6.96 3.39 -6.50
N ALA A 77 7.78 4.23 -7.11
CA ALA A 77 7.81 5.66 -6.78
C ALA A 77 7.98 6.54 -8.01
N THR A 78 7.48 7.77 -7.90
CA THR A 78 7.88 8.86 -8.77
C THR A 78 9.24 9.40 -8.30
N GLY A 79 9.88 10.27 -9.06
CA GLY A 79 11.13 10.89 -8.62
C GLY A 79 10.92 11.96 -7.54
N GLY A 80 12.02 12.50 -7.04
CA GLY A 80 11.99 13.65 -6.13
C GLY A 80 11.81 13.33 -4.66
N ILE A 81 11.89 12.06 -4.27
CA ILE A 81 11.82 11.65 -2.86
C ILE A 81 13.26 11.54 -2.33
N ALA A 82 13.52 12.11 -1.17
CA ALA A 82 14.80 12.02 -0.48
C ALA A 82 14.65 11.25 0.84
N ALA A 83 15.76 10.72 1.34
CA ALA A 83 15.77 10.05 2.65
C ALA A 83 15.20 10.99 3.73
N GLY A 84 14.32 10.47 4.56
CA GLY A 84 13.65 11.22 5.62
C GLY A 84 12.31 11.85 5.20
N ASP A 85 12.02 11.94 3.90
CA ASP A 85 10.74 12.49 3.45
C ASP A 85 9.58 11.56 3.83
N LEU A 86 8.44 12.15 4.21
CA LEU A 86 7.20 11.41 4.31
C LEU A 86 6.67 11.16 2.90
N VAL A 87 6.10 9.99 2.68
CA VAL A 87 5.58 9.58 1.38
C VAL A 87 4.09 9.30 1.43
N ALA A 88 3.42 9.51 0.32
CA ALA A 88 1.98 9.32 0.17
C ALA A 88 1.69 8.69 -1.20
N ALA A 89 0.41 8.36 -1.44
CA ALA A 89 0.00 7.83 -2.73
C ALA A 89 0.03 8.91 -3.80
N GLY A 90 0.76 8.64 -4.86
CA GLY A 90 0.68 9.36 -6.11
C GLY A 90 -0.19 8.61 -7.10
N ALA A 91 -0.13 8.98 -8.37
CA ALA A 91 -0.91 8.32 -9.42
C ALA A 91 -0.52 6.85 -9.60
N SER A 92 -1.50 6.00 -9.90
CA SER A 92 -1.31 4.60 -10.30
C SER A 92 -0.54 3.76 -9.27
N GLY A 93 -0.79 3.97 -8.00
CA GLY A 93 -0.18 3.17 -6.93
C GLY A 93 1.30 3.44 -6.68
N LYS A 94 1.84 4.53 -7.20
CA LYS A 94 3.23 4.92 -6.97
C LYS A 94 3.32 5.87 -5.78
N ALA A 95 4.40 5.74 -5.00
CA ALA A 95 4.66 6.66 -3.91
C ALA A 95 5.17 8.00 -4.45
N THR A 96 4.79 9.07 -3.79
CA THR A 96 5.30 10.42 -4.06
C THR A 96 5.59 11.10 -2.73
N LYS A 97 6.34 12.19 -2.75
CA LYS A 97 6.56 12.97 -1.54
C LYS A 97 5.21 13.47 -1.01
N ALA A 98 4.95 13.27 0.28
CA ALA A 98 3.69 13.67 0.88
C ALA A 98 3.54 15.18 0.88
N GLY A 99 2.37 15.65 0.38
CA GLY A 99 1.95 17.02 0.52
C GLY A 99 1.21 17.23 1.85
N GLU A 100 0.75 18.45 2.09
CA GLU A 100 0.09 18.80 3.36
C GLU A 100 -1.27 18.11 3.54
N SER A 101 -1.97 17.82 2.44
CA SER A 101 -3.32 17.30 2.48
C SER A 101 -3.44 15.80 2.22
N ALA A 102 -2.36 15.14 1.82
CA ALA A 102 -2.37 13.71 1.52
C ALA A 102 -1.96 12.89 2.75
N PRO A 103 -2.64 11.78 3.05
CA PRO A 103 -2.23 10.91 4.16
C PRO A 103 -0.84 10.31 3.89
N ALA A 104 0.09 10.48 4.83
CA ALA A 104 1.39 9.83 4.73
C ALA A 104 1.26 8.34 5.01
N ILE A 105 1.98 7.51 4.24
CA ILE A 105 2.00 6.06 4.42
C ILE A 105 3.24 5.59 5.20
N GLY A 106 4.23 6.43 5.32
CA GLY A 106 5.48 6.12 5.99
C GLY A 106 6.56 7.10 5.64
N GLN A 107 7.80 6.74 5.96
CA GLN A 107 8.96 7.58 5.75
C GLN A 107 9.96 6.90 4.82
N ALA A 108 10.48 7.64 3.85
CA ALA A 108 11.52 7.14 2.97
C ALA A 108 12.84 6.95 3.73
N LEU A 109 13.46 5.81 3.57
CA LEU A 109 14.75 5.50 4.18
C LEU A 109 15.91 5.76 3.22
N SER A 110 15.62 5.99 1.95
CA SER A 110 16.59 6.31 0.92
C SER A 110 15.96 7.20 -0.13
N ALA A 111 16.78 7.78 -1.01
CA ALA A 111 16.25 8.50 -2.15
C ALA A 111 15.60 7.55 -3.15
N ALA A 112 14.62 8.04 -3.90
CA ALA A 112 14.00 7.25 -4.97
C ALA A 112 15.03 7.06 -6.10
N VAL A 113 15.24 5.80 -6.49
CA VAL A 113 16.19 5.42 -7.54
C VAL A 113 15.54 4.34 -8.42
N ASP A 114 15.66 4.50 -9.73
CA ASP A 114 15.16 3.53 -10.71
C ASP A 114 13.67 3.19 -10.54
N GLY A 115 12.87 4.15 -10.14
CA GLY A 115 11.43 3.98 -9.99
C GLY A 115 11.00 3.32 -8.69
N PHE A 116 11.89 3.19 -7.71
CA PHE A 116 11.60 2.60 -6.40
C PHE A 116 12.16 3.43 -5.26
N VAL A 117 11.53 3.32 -4.11
CA VAL A 117 11.99 3.93 -2.86
C VAL A 117 11.79 2.95 -1.71
N THR A 118 12.75 2.87 -0.80
CA THR A 118 12.61 2.04 0.40
C THR A 118 11.88 2.83 1.47
N VAL A 119 10.78 2.28 1.99
CA VAL A 119 9.88 2.97 2.91
C VAL A 119 9.66 2.14 4.16
N ALA A 120 9.74 2.79 5.32
CA ALA A 120 9.25 2.24 6.57
C ALA A 120 7.76 2.57 6.68
N LEU A 121 6.91 1.56 6.57
CA LEU A 121 5.45 1.74 6.63
C LEU A 121 5.01 2.05 8.06
N ALA A 122 4.22 3.07 8.18
CA ALA A 122 3.70 3.51 9.48
C ALA A 122 2.27 3.08 9.72
#